data_886f8e310c94a0354e73130de8cbd9aa
#
_entry.id   886f8e310c94a0354e73130de8cbd9aa
#
_cell.length_a   1.000
_cell.length_b   1.000
_cell.length_c   1.000
_cell.angle_alpha   90.00
_cell.angle_beta   90.00
_cell.angle_gamma   90.00
#
_symmetry.space_group_name_H-M   'P 1'
#
loop_
_entity.id
_entity.type
_entity.pdbx_description
1 polymer ?
#
loop_
_entity_poly.entity_id
_entity_poly.type
_entity_poly.pdbx_seq_one_letter_code
_entity_poly.pdbx_strand_id
1 'polypeptide(L)'
;NNRGIHDNRKDNKKMKELYEAIEAKIKASGYPRAISGEDVYNDICDQIDGKENGSYVLLSKFEDDVIFEYHITIQDEDFNLGILTMRTPEGVFETDFDAE
;
A
#
# COMPACT_ATOMS: atom_id res chain seq x y z
N ASN A 1 20.82 -20.28 -1.80
CA ASN A 1 21.67 -20.41 -2.94
C ASN A 1 21.71 -19.15 -3.76
N ASN A 2 22.52 -19.16 -4.80
CA ASN A 2 22.80 -17.95 -5.55
C ASN A 2 21.56 -17.39 -6.24
N ARG A 3 20.70 -18.27 -6.66
CA ARG A 3 19.53 -17.81 -7.38
C ARG A 3 18.66 -16.95 -6.49
N GLY A 4 18.53 -17.31 -5.23
CA GLY A 4 17.73 -16.51 -4.33
C GLY A 4 18.28 -15.12 -4.17
N ILE A 5 19.58 -15.00 -4.04
CA ILE A 5 20.21 -13.69 -3.88
C ILE A 5 20.02 -12.86 -5.14
N HIS A 6 20.17 -13.50 -6.27
CA HIS A 6 20.05 -12.83 -7.53
C HIS A 6 18.64 -12.28 -7.74
N ASP A 7 17.66 -13.11 -7.45
CA ASP A 7 16.26 -12.72 -7.59
C ASP A 7 15.92 -11.59 -6.63
N ASN A 8 16.50 -11.62 -5.45
CA ASN A 8 16.23 -10.56 -4.47
C ASN A 8 16.64 -9.20 -4.98
N ARG A 9 17.73 -9.13 -5.71
CA ARG A 9 18.18 -7.85 -6.22
C ARG A 9 17.20 -7.28 -7.22
N LYS A 10 16.68 -8.12 -8.11
CA LYS A 10 15.66 -7.70 -9.06
C LYS A 10 14.39 -7.28 -8.34
N ASP A 11 14.00 -8.09 -7.36
CA ASP A 11 12.79 -7.83 -6.62
C ASP A 11 12.90 -6.52 -5.86
N ASN A 12 14.07 -6.22 -5.32
CA ASN A 12 14.26 -4.97 -4.59
C ASN A 12 14.05 -3.77 -5.49
N LYS A 13 14.53 -3.86 -6.72
CA LYS A 13 14.35 -2.75 -7.64
C LYS A 13 12.88 -2.55 -7.98
N LYS A 14 12.18 -3.64 -8.27
CA LYS A 14 10.75 -3.56 -8.56
C LYS A 14 9.97 -3.04 -7.37
N MET A 15 10.34 -3.51 -6.18
CA MET A 15 9.64 -3.08 -4.98
C MET A 15 9.88 -1.60 -4.72
N LYS A 16 11.09 -1.12 -4.99
CA LYS A 16 11.36 0.29 -4.81
C LYS A 16 10.49 1.15 -5.73
N GLU A 17 10.34 0.71 -6.97
CA GLU A 17 9.49 1.43 -7.90
C GLU A 17 8.03 1.43 -7.43
N LEU A 18 7.58 0.31 -6.88
CA LEU A 18 6.24 0.20 -6.35
C LEU A 18 6.05 1.15 -5.16
N TYR A 19 7.02 1.18 -4.25
CA TYR A 19 6.95 2.07 -3.10
C TYR A 19 6.87 3.53 -3.54
N GLU A 20 7.67 3.89 -4.53
CA GLU A 20 7.68 5.25 -5.03
C GLU A 20 6.36 5.60 -5.71
N ALA A 21 5.77 4.64 -6.41
CA ALA A 21 4.48 4.86 -7.05
C ALA A 21 3.39 5.10 -6.00
N ILE A 22 3.42 4.33 -4.91
CA ILE A 22 2.46 4.51 -3.83
C ILE A 22 2.61 5.90 -3.23
N GLU A 23 3.84 6.30 -2.94
CA GLU A 23 4.08 7.62 -2.37
C GLU A 23 3.63 8.73 -3.30
N ALA A 24 3.89 8.59 -4.59
CA ALA A 24 3.51 9.60 -5.57
C ALA A 24 2.00 9.76 -5.62
N LYS A 25 1.28 8.65 -5.60
CA LYS A 25 -0.18 8.71 -5.62
C LYS A 25 -0.74 9.36 -4.36
N ILE A 26 -0.16 9.04 -3.22
CA ILE A 26 -0.60 9.64 -1.96
C ILE A 26 -0.35 11.14 -1.98
N LYS A 27 0.83 11.54 -2.43
CA LYS A 27 1.13 12.97 -2.54
C LYS A 27 0.18 13.66 -3.51
N ALA A 28 -0.12 13.03 -4.62
CA ALA A 28 -0.99 13.62 -5.62
C ALA A 28 -2.41 13.81 -5.11
N SER A 29 -2.81 13.05 -4.10
CA SER A 29 -4.13 13.18 -3.52
C SER A 29 -4.27 14.43 -2.64
N GLY A 30 -3.14 15.07 -2.31
CA GLY A 30 -3.15 16.22 -1.43
C GLY A 30 -2.81 15.91 0.01
N TYR A 31 -2.50 14.65 0.31
CA TYR A 31 -2.17 14.23 1.67
C TYR A 31 -1.02 15.08 2.21
N PRO A 32 -1.21 15.74 3.36
CA PRO A 32 -0.27 16.77 3.81
C PRO A 32 0.93 16.25 4.58
N ARG A 33 0.95 14.97 4.93
CA ARG A 33 2.01 14.45 5.78
C ARG A 33 2.93 13.54 4.98
N ALA A 34 4.15 13.36 5.50
CA ALA A 34 5.09 12.45 4.87
C ALA A 34 4.64 11.03 5.13
N ILE A 35 4.82 10.17 4.14
CA ILE A 35 4.47 8.77 4.24
C ILE A 35 5.43 7.96 3.38
N SER A 36 5.80 6.79 3.87
CA SER A 36 6.67 5.88 3.13
C SER A 36 5.82 4.85 2.42
N GLY A 37 6.03 4.72 1.11
CA GLY A 37 5.34 3.69 0.35
C GLY A 37 5.70 2.31 0.83
N GLU A 38 6.92 2.12 1.31
CA GLU A 38 7.34 0.85 1.86
C GLU A 38 6.54 0.50 3.11
N ASP A 39 6.31 1.48 3.99
CA ASP A 39 5.53 1.26 5.19
C ASP A 39 4.10 0.85 4.84
N VAL A 40 3.51 1.50 3.86
CA VAL A 40 2.16 1.17 3.41
C VAL A 40 2.11 -0.25 2.87
N TYR A 41 3.07 -0.58 2.01
CA TYR A 41 3.09 -1.90 1.39
C TYR A 41 3.28 -2.99 2.45
N ASN A 42 4.22 -2.79 3.37
CA ASN A 42 4.48 -3.78 4.40
C ASN A 42 3.27 -3.96 5.32
N ASP A 43 2.59 -2.86 5.62
CA ASP A 43 1.39 -2.94 6.46
C ASP A 43 0.30 -3.77 5.77
N ILE A 44 0.10 -3.56 4.47
CA ILE A 44 -0.88 -4.35 3.74
C ILE A 44 -0.49 -5.81 3.76
N CYS A 45 0.78 -6.11 3.48
CA CYS A 45 1.25 -7.49 3.46
C CYS A 45 1.01 -8.17 4.81
N ASP A 46 1.28 -7.46 5.90
CA ASP A 46 1.05 -8.03 7.23
C ASP A 46 -0.43 -8.32 7.48
N GLN A 47 -1.30 -7.43 7.03
CA GLN A 47 -2.72 -7.59 7.29
C GLN A 47 -3.36 -8.68 6.44
N ILE A 48 -2.86 -8.89 5.22
CA ILE A 48 -3.47 -9.88 4.34
C ILE A 48 -2.91 -11.29 4.56
N ASP A 49 -1.88 -11.41 5.38
CA ASP A 49 -1.27 -12.71 5.63
C ASP A 49 -2.34 -13.68 6.17
N GLY A 50 -2.48 -14.81 5.50
CA GLY A 50 -3.44 -15.83 5.88
C GLY A 50 -4.87 -15.60 5.41
N LYS A 51 -5.13 -14.52 4.69
CA LYS A 51 -6.47 -14.27 4.18
C LYS A 51 -6.69 -15.00 2.85
N GLU A 52 -7.92 -15.38 2.62
CA GLU A 52 -8.30 -16.06 1.40
C GLU A 52 -8.56 -15.04 0.29
N ASN A 53 -8.69 -15.54 -0.94
CA ASN A 53 -9.02 -14.67 -2.07
C ASN A 53 -10.33 -13.96 -1.83
N GLY A 54 -10.41 -12.71 -2.27
CA GLY A 54 -11.63 -11.92 -2.11
C GLY A 54 -11.31 -10.46 -1.97
N SER A 55 -12.36 -9.66 -1.82
CA SER A 55 -12.22 -8.21 -1.65
C SER A 55 -12.36 -7.88 -0.17
N TYR A 56 -11.51 -6.97 0.28
CA TYR A 56 -11.44 -6.61 1.69
C TYR A 56 -11.27 -5.11 1.86
N VAL A 57 -11.74 -4.60 2.99
CA VAL A 57 -11.45 -3.24 3.42
C VAL A 57 -10.68 -3.36 4.73
N LEU A 58 -9.45 -2.88 4.72
CA LEU A 58 -8.57 -2.99 5.87
C LEU A 58 -8.27 -1.60 6.43
N LEU A 59 -8.19 -1.51 7.73
CA LEU A 59 -7.91 -0.24 8.40
C LEU A 59 -6.55 -0.30 9.06
N SER A 60 -5.83 0.80 9.02
CA SER A 60 -4.53 0.90 9.65
C SER A 60 -4.37 2.27 10.28
N LYS A 61 -3.85 2.30 11.50
CA LYS A 61 -3.63 3.55 12.21
C LYS A 61 -2.15 3.89 12.12
N PHE A 62 -1.81 4.87 11.30
CA PHE A 62 -0.41 5.25 11.11
C PHE A 62 0.05 6.25 12.15
N GLU A 63 -0.84 7.11 12.59
CA GLU A 63 -0.55 8.04 13.68
C GLU A 63 -1.78 8.09 14.55
N ASP A 64 -1.68 8.76 15.68
CA ASP A 64 -2.79 8.80 16.61
C ASP A 64 -4.07 9.31 15.96
N ASP A 65 -3.94 10.19 14.98
CA ASP A 65 -5.07 10.86 14.37
C ASP A 65 -5.21 10.55 12.89
N VAL A 66 -4.47 9.57 12.37
CA VAL A 66 -4.50 9.25 10.94
C VAL A 66 -4.87 7.78 10.76
N ILE A 67 -5.94 7.54 10.01
CA ILE A 67 -6.37 6.18 9.71
C ILE A 67 -6.39 6.00 8.20
N PHE A 68 -5.71 4.96 7.74
CA PHE A 68 -5.71 4.58 6.33
C PHE A 68 -6.72 3.45 6.15
N GLU A 69 -7.46 3.53 5.07
CA GLU A 69 -8.45 2.51 4.72
C GLU A 69 -8.06 1.96 3.36
N TYR A 70 -7.71 0.68 3.33
CA TYR A 70 -7.26 0.02 2.10
C TYR A 70 -8.41 -0.78 1.51
N HIS A 71 -8.74 -0.51 0.27
CA HIS A 71 -9.71 -1.31 -0.48
C HIS A 71 -8.91 -2.22 -1.40
N ILE A 72 -8.78 -3.48 -1.02
CA ILE A 72 -7.90 -4.41 -1.73
C ILE A 72 -8.66 -5.64 -2.18
N THR A 73 -8.08 -6.31 -3.19
CA THR A 73 -8.55 -7.60 -3.65
C THR A 73 -7.36 -8.56 -3.58
N ILE A 74 -7.59 -9.72 -3.00
CA ILE A 74 -6.57 -10.76 -2.89
C ILE A 74 -6.88 -11.85 -3.90
N GLN A 75 -5.88 -12.23 -4.67
CA GLN A 75 -6.04 -13.29 -5.65
C GLN A 75 -4.70 -14.02 -5.80
N ASP A 76 -4.75 -15.35 -5.56
CA ASP A 76 -3.59 -16.23 -5.78
C ASP A 76 -2.35 -15.75 -5.04
N GLU A 77 -2.53 -15.40 -3.76
CA GLU A 77 -1.44 -14.99 -2.87
C GLU A 77 -0.85 -13.62 -3.24
N ASP A 78 -1.53 -12.89 -4.09
CA ASP A 78 -1.13 -11.55 -4.45
C ASP A 78 -2.27 -10.62 -4.11
N PHE A 79 -2.02 -9.32 -4.14
CA PHE A 79 -3.09 -8.37 -3.86
C PHE A 79 -3.03 -7.20 -4.82
N ASN A 80 -4.19 -6.59 -4.99
CA ASN A 80 -4.32 -5.38 -5.77
C ASN A 80 -4.96 -4.31 -4.90
N LEU A 81 -4.24 -3.20 -4.72
CA LEU A 81 -4.78 -2.07 -3.97
C LEU A 81 -5.49 -1.16 -4.96
N GLY A 82 -6.81 -1.08 -4.83
CA GLY A 82 -7.59 -0.25 -5.74
C GLY A 82 -7.72 1.17 -5.26
N ILE A 83 -8.24 1.34 -4.05
CA ILE A 83 -8.48 2.67 -3.49
C ILE A 83 -7.85 2.75 -2.11
N LEU A 84 -7.22 3.87 -1.83
CA LEU A 84 -6.67 4.17 -0.51
C LEU A 84 -7.32 5.45 -0.02
N THR A 85 -7.97 5.37 1.14
CA THR A 85 -8.57 6.53 1.77
C THR A 85 -7.77 6.85 3.02
N MET A 86 -7.41 8.12 3.18
CA MET A 86 -6.60 8.59 4.31
C MET A 86 -7.40 9.60 5.09
N ARG A 87 -7.76 9.23 6.31
CA ARG A 87 -8.58 10.10 7.17
C ARG A 87 -7.70 10.78 8.20
N THR A 88 -7.68 12.09 8.16
CA THR A 88 -6.84 12.89 9.05
C THR A 88 -7.64 14.05 9.60
N PRO A 89 -7.12 14.73 10.64
CA PRO A 89 -7.78 15.94 11.14
C PRO A 89 -7.81 17.06 10.11
N GLU A 90 -6.90 17.05 9.13
CA GLU A 90 -6.88 18.04 8.06
C GLU A 90 -7.94 17.76 7.02
N GLY A 91 -8.48 16.55 6.98
CA GLY A 91 -9.49 16.18 6.02
C GLY A 91 -9.34 14.74 5.59
N VAL A 92 -10.16 14.35 4.62
CA VAL A 92 -10.13 13.01 4.06
C VAL A 92 -9.57 13.10 2.65
N PHE A 93 -8.55 12.29 2.39
CA PHE A 93 -7.90 12.24 1.09
C PHE A 93 -8.06 10.85 0.51
N GLU A 94 -8.18 10.76 -0.80
CA GLU A 94 -8.41 9.48 -1.45
C GLU A 94 -7.64 9.42 -2.74
N THR A 95 -7.07 8.25 -3.02
CA THR A 95 -6.39 8.04 -4.29
C THR A 95 -6.80 6.70 -4.85
N ASP A 96 -6.98 6.66 -6.17
CA ASP A 96 -7.41 5.47 -6.88
C ASP A 96 -6.23 4.93 -7.68
N PHE A 97 -5.73 3.77 -7.28
CA PHE A 97 -4.56 3.17 -7.91
C PHE A 97 -4.90 2.50 -9.23
N ASP A 98 -6.19 2.24 -9.47
CA ASP A 98 -6.61 1.67 -10.75
C ASP A 98 -6.83 2.74 -11.81
N ALA A 99 -7.02 3.98 -11.41
CA ALA A 99 -7.21 5.08 -12.36
C ALA A 99 -5.85 5.51 -12.91
N GLU A 100 -5.82 5.81 -14.18
CA GLU A 100 -4.59 6.24 -14.85
C GLU A 100 -4.49 7.74 -14.96
#